data_5b1afc4812be899e490bf369be93e66f
#
_entry.id   5b1afc4812be899e490bf369be93e66f
#
_cell.length_a   1.000
_cell.length_b   1.000
_cell.length_c   1.000
_cell.angle_alpha   90.00
_cell.angle_beta   90.00
_cell.angle_gamma   90.00
#
_symmetry.space_group_name_H-M   'P 1'
#
loop_
_entity.id
_entity.type
_entity.pdbx_description
1 polymer ?
#
loop_
_entity_poly.entity_id
_entity_poly.type
_entity_poly.pdbx_seq_one_letter_code
_entity_poly.pdbx_strand_id
1 'polypeptide(L)'
;SYLVVPVKYDGAINGRAFKNNSSVASLIDDAEPPHYARYIRHIRSLLLDDLAFRARQILVLGAGGFTLSHREPSNHYTYVDIDPAVRGIAEKHFLRETARGDFIADDARRFVIRTEQRFAAAIVDVYGSHSSIPGHLVTREFWQATRRVLEPDGLLIANLILDSALATPYSLNLLATIESVY
;
A
#
# COMPACT_ATOMS: atom_id res chain seq x y z
N SER A 1 -15.95 6.45 -2.25
CA SER A 1 -15.62 7.84 -2.67
C SER A 1 -14.37 8.31 -1.96
N TYR A 2 -13.53 9.06 -2.69
CA TYR A 2 -12.30 9.66 -2.15
C TYR A 2 -12.54 11.10 -1.71
N LEU A 3 -11.85 11.50 -0.64
CA LEU A 3 -11.88 12.85 -0.12
C LEU A 3 -10.49 13.22 0.39
N VAL A 4 -10.01 14.42 0.04
CA VAL A 4 -8.80 14.98 0.63
C VAL A 4 -9.20 16.07 1.61
N VAL A 5 -8.80 15.92 2.85
CA VAL A 5 -9.12 16.86 3.93
C VAL A 5 -7.86 17.44 4.53
N PRO A 6 -7.86 18.75 4.90
CA PRO A 6 -6.76 19.32 5.65
C PRO A 6 -6.70 18.70 7.06
N VAL A 7 -5.50 18.47 7.54
CA VAL A 7 -5.23 17.98 8.90
C VAL A 7 -4.07 18.76 9.52
N LYS A 8 -3.97 18.72 10.84
CA LYS A 8 -2.77 19.12 11.55
C LYS A 8 -1.93 17.89 11.85
N TYR A 9 -0.72 17.86 11.33
CA TYR A 9 0.26 16.81 11.65
C TYR A 9 1.03 17.24 12.90
N ASP A 10 1.11 16.35 13.89
CA ASP A 10 1.72 16.65 15.21
C ASP A 10 1.25 17.98 15.85
N GLY A 11 -0.01 18.37 15.56
CA GLY A 11 -0.65 19.54 16.15
C GLY A 11 -0.25 20.90 15.58
N ALA A 12 0.84 20.99 14.83
CA ALA A 12 1.39 22.28 14.35
C ALA A 12 1.51 22.35 12.82
N ILE A 13 1.99 21.30 12.16
CA ILE A 13 2.28 21.33 10.73
C ILE A 13 1.01 21.07 9.92
N ASN A 14 0.78 21.88 8.91
CA ASN A 14 -0.32 21.68 7.98
C ASN A 14 -0.06 20.43 7.15
N GLY A 15 -1.11 19.66 6.92
CA GLY A 15 -1.03 18.45 6.14
C GLY A 15 -2.36 18.09 5.49
N ARG A 16 -2.39 16.96 4.82
CA ARG A 16 -3.55 16.44 4.12
C ARG A 16 -3.73 14.96 4.43
N ALA A 17 -4.98 14.56 4.66
CA ALA A 17 -5.38 13.18 4.72
C ALA A 17 -6.13 12.80 3.43
N PHE A 18 -5.69 11.73 2.80
CA PHE A 18 -6.41 11.08 1.71
C PHE A 18 -7.32 10.02 2.32
N LYS A 19 -8.61 10.19 2.17
CA LYS A 19 -9.63 9.30 2.75
C LYS A 19 -10.33 8.51 1.66
N ASN A 20 -10.57 7.25 1.93
CA ASN A 20 -11.50 6.42 1.17
C ASN A 20 -12.70 6.14 2.06
N ASN A 21 -13.85 6.70 1.69
CA ASN A 21 -15.05 6.75 2.54
C ASN A 21 -14.72 7.36 3.93
N SER A 22 -14.92 6.60 5.01
CA SER A 22 -14.62 7.04 6.37
C SER A 22 -13.19 6.77 6.83
N SER A 23 -12.41 5.97 6.09
CA SER A 23 -11.08 5.55 6.51
C SER A 23 -9.99 6.45 5.93
N VAL A 24 -8.95 6.73 6.72
CA VAL A 24 -7.74 7.42 6.25
C VAL A 24 -6.85 6.42 5.55
N ALA A 25 -6.66 6.61 4.25
CA ALA A 25 -5.81 5.77 3.41
C ALA A 25 -4.36 6.28 3.36
N SER A 26 -4.14 7.60 3.46
CA SER A 26 -2.80 8.18 3.43
C SER A 26 -2.75 9.53 4.15
N LEU A 27 -1.57 9.88 4.63
CA LEU A 27 -1.26 11.18 5.25
C LEU A 27 0.03 11.72 4.66
N ILE A 28 0.05 13.04 4.44
CA ILE A 28 1.24 13.81 4.06
C ILE A 28 1.15 15.19 4.70
N ASP A 29 2.26 15.75 5.15
CA ASP A 29 2.33 17.13 5.60
C ASP A 29 3.06 18.05 4.61
N ASP A 30 3.09 19.34 4.93
CA ASP A 30 3.74 20.38 4.13
C ASP A 30 5.17 20.70 4.65
N ALA A 31 5.78 19.80 5.42
CA ALA A 31 7.17 19.94 5.86
C ALA A 31 8.15 19.66 4.71
N GLU A 32 9.39 20.07 4.87
CA GLU A 32 10.47 19.80 3.91
C GLU A 32 11.66 19.15 4.63
N PRO A 33 11.90 17.85 4.46
CA PRO A 33 11.12 16.87 3.68
C PRO A 33 9.75 16.56 4.32
N PRO A 34 8.75 16.14 3.51
CA PRO A 34 7.43 15.83 4.01
C PRO A 34 7.42 14.57 4.88
N HIS A 35 6.53 14.55 5.88
CA HIS A 35 6.26 13.35 6.66
C HIS A 35 5.03 12.61 6.11
N TYR A 36 5.05 11.30 6.29
CA TYR A 36 3.99 10.39 5.85
C TYR A 36 3.36 9.65 7.03
N ALA A 37 2.26 8.97 6.79
CA ALA A 37 1.67 8.05 7.77
C ALA A 37 2.73 7.09 8.33
N ARG A 38 2.60 6.74 9.61
CA ARG A 38 3.61 5.96 10.34
C ARG A 38 3.96 4.65 9.63
N TYR A 39 2.97 3.90 9.14
CA TYR A 39 3.20 2.63 8.46
C TYR A 39 3.97 2.83 7.14
N ILE A 40 3.71 3.89 6.38
CA ILE A 40 4.46 4.26 5.17
C ILE A 40 5.92 4.53 5.50
N ARG A 41 6.20 5.27 6.58
CA ARG A 41 7.59 5.53 7.01
C ARG A 41 8.31 4.24 7.36
N HIS A 42 7.64 3.30 8.05
CA HIS A 42 8.22 1.99 8.38
C HIS A 42 8.52 1.15 7.12
N ILE A 43 7.59 1.11 6.15
CA ILE A 43 7.83 0.39 4.89
C ILE A 43 8.99 1.02 4.12
N ARG A 44 9.02 2.35 4.03
CA ARG A 44 10.13 3.05 3.34
C ARG A 44 11.47 2.80 4.02
N SER A 45 11.55 2.89 5.35
CA SER A 45 12.78 2.60 6.09
C SER A 45 13.23 1.16 5.86
N LEU A 46 12.35 0.19 5.96
CA LEU A 46 12.66 -1.21 5.67
C LEU A 46 13.24 -1.39 4.25
N LEU A 47 12.57 -0.85 3.23
CA LEU A 47 12.98 -1.04 1.85
C LEU A 47 14.27 -0.27 1.51
N LEU A 48 14.37 0.99 1.94
CA LEU A 48 15.40 1.93 1.46
C LEU A 48 16.64 1.94 2.36
N ASP A 49 16.46 1.80 3.68
CA ASP A 49 17.55 1.89 4.65
C ASP A 49 18.04 0.50 5.05
N ASP A 50 17.15 -0.39 5.52
CA ASP A 50 17.54 -1.71 6.03
C ASP A 50 17.90 -2.69 4.91
N LEU A 51 17.09 -2.77 3.85
CA LEU A 51 17.30 -3.67 2.71
C LEU A 51 18.05 -3.00 1.55
N ALA A 52 18.26 -1.70 1.63
CA ALA A 52 18.97 -0.90 0.63
C ALA A 52 18.50 -1.13 -0.82
N PHE A 53 17.18 -1.26 -1.03
CA PHE A 53 16.61 -1.47 -2.37
C PHE A 53 16.93 -0.32 -3.30
N ARG A 54 17.53 -0.65 -4.45
CA ARG A 54 17.87 0.27 -5.54
C ARG A 54 17.62 -0.41 -6.87
N ALA A 55 16.97 0.29 -7.79
CA ALA A 55 16.59 -0.22 -9.12
C ALA A 55 15.72 -1.51 -9.04
N ARG A 56 14.93 -1.67 -7.97
CA ARG A 56 14.08 -2.85 -7.76
C ARG A 56 12.67 -2.58 -8.23
N GLN A 57 11.99 -3.64 -8.67
CA GLN A 57 10.57 -3.62 -9.02
C GLN A 57 9.75 -3.87 -7.75
N ILE A 58 8.85 -2.96 -7.42
CA ILE A 58 8.02 -3.01 -6.22
C ILE A 58 6.54 -2.95 -6.64
N LEU A 59 5.78 -3.97 -6.26
CA LEU A 59 4.33 -4.01 -6.46
C LEU A 59 3.62 -3.41 -5.24
N VAL A 60 2.64 -2.56 -5.49
CA VAL A 60 1.77 -2.01 -4.46
C VAL A 60 0.32 -2.32 -4.83
N LEU A 61 -0.32 -3.18 -4.07
CA LEU A 61 -1.73 -3.49 -4.19
C LEU A 61 -2.52 -2.57 -3.27
N GLY A 62 -3.33 -1.68 -3.87
CA GLY A 62 -3.92 -0.53 -3.20
C GLY A 62 -3.06 0.73 -3.35
N ALA A 63 -3.50 1.69 -4.16
CA ALA A 63 -2.69 2.87 -4.49
C ALA A 63 -2.65 3.92 -3.38
N GLY A 64 -3.75 4.06 -2.64
CA GLY A 64 -3.87 5.10 -1.63
C GLY A 64 -3.49 6.48 -2.19
N GLY A 65 -2.61 7.20 -1.49
CA GLY A 65 -2.09 8.50 -1.92
C GLY A 65 -0.75 8.43 -2.66
N PHE A 66 -0.28 7.28 -3.11
CA PHE A 66 1.03 7.09 -3.79
C PHE A 66 2.23 7.53 -2.94
N THR A 67 2.11 7.50 -1.62
CA THR A 67 3.12 8.02 -0.69
C THR A 67 4.38 7.17 -0.59
N LEU A 68 4.32 5.87 -0.96
CA LEU A 68 5.50 5.00 -0.96
C LEU A 68 6.55 5.46 -1.97
N SER A 69 6.15 5.88 -3.16
CA SER A 69 7.03 6.34 -4.23
C SER A 69 7.23 7.86 -4.27
N HIS A 70 6.52 8.60 -3.41
CA HIS A 70 6.62 10.06 -3.41
C HIS A 70 8.03 10.51 -3.10
N ARG A 71 8.66 11.28 -4.02
CA ARG A 71 10.06 11.73 -3.91
C ARG A 71 11.07 10.59 -3.68
N GLU A 72 10.77 9.39 -4.21
CA GLU A 72 11.65 8.21 -4.14
C GLU A 72 11.98 7.77 -5.57
N PRO A 73 13.14 8.21 -6.12
CA PRO A 73 13.50 7.95 -7.51
C PRO A 73 14.28 6.64 -7.74
N SER A 74 14.69 5.95 -6.67
CA SER A 74 15.66 4.86 -6.78
C SER A 74 15.05 3.52 -7.15
N ASN A 75 13.73 3.35 -7.01
CA ASN A 75 13.03 2.10 -7.34
C ASN A 75 11.89 2.34 -8.34
N HIS A 76 11.38 1.24 -8.89
CA HIS A 76 10.25 1.23 -9.83
C HIS A 76 9.02 0.67 -9.15
N TYR A 77 7.98 1.49 -9.05
CA TYR A 77 6.73 1.12 -8.38
C TYR A 77 5.63 0.83 -9.42
N THR A 78 4.93 -0.27 -9.24
CA THR A 78 3.70 -0.59 -9.96
C THR A 78 2.53 -0.61 -8.97
N TYR A 79 1.64 0.34 -9.10
CA TYR A 79 0.42 0.45 -8.29
C TYR A 79 -0.75 -0.20 -9.00
N VAL A 80 -1.51 -1.00 -8.26
CA VAL A 80 -2.76 -1.61 -8.74
C VAL A 80 -3.89 -1.19 -7.81
N ASP A 81 -4.89 -0.54 -8.36
CA ASP A 81 -6.09 -0.15 -7.60
C ASP A 81 -7.33 -0.35 -8.47
N ILE A 82 -8.44 -0.73 -7.83
CA ILE A 82 -9.69 -1.00 -8.53
C ILE A 82 -10.35 0.28 -9.06
N ASP A 83 -10.06 1.42 -8.47
CA ASP A 83 -10.67 2.70 -8.88
C ASP A 83 -9.74 3.49 -9.81
N PRO A 84 -10.10 3.63 -11.10
CA PRO A 84 -9.28 4.35 -12.08
C PRO A 84 -9.11 5.85 -11.76
N ALA A 85 -9.96 6.42 -10.92
CA ALA A 85 -9.91 7.84 -10.56
C ALA A 85 -8.89 8.15 -9.45
N VAL A 86 -8.39 7.14 -8.71
CA VAL A 86 -7.55 7.35 -7.52
C VAL A 86 -6.30 8.15 -7.83
N ARG A 87 -5.63 7.87 -8.95
CA ARG A 87 -4.40 8.57 -9.36
C ARG A 87 -4.64 10.06 -9.58
N GLY A 88 -5.65 10.41 -10.40
CA GLY A 88 -5.94 11.81 -10.70
C GLY A 88 -6.35 12.60 -9.46
N ILE A 89 -7.08 11.99 -8.53
CA ILE A 89 -7.47 12.61 -7.26
C ILE A 89 -6.23 12.83 -6.36
N ALA A 90 -5.36 11.83 -6.26
CA ALA A 90 -4.15 11.92 -5.47
C ALA A 90 -3.20 13.00 -6.00
N GLU A 91 -2.95 13.04 -7.30
CA GLU A 91 -2.08 14.04 -7.94
C GLU A 91 -2.62 15.45 -7.76
N LYS A 92 -3.91 15.65 -8.03
CA LYS A 92 -4.51 17.00 -8.02
C LYS A 92 -4.68 17.58 -6.61
N HIS A 93 -5.11 16.77 -5.65
CA HIS A 93 -5.61 17.29 -4.37
C HIS A 93 -4.73 16.89 -3.17
N PHE A 94 -4.03 15.76 -3.26
CA PHE A 94 -3.28 15.21 -2.13
C PHE A 94 -1.78 15.46 -2.26
N LEU A 95 -1.10 14.91 -3.28
CA LEU A 95 0.32 15.15 -3.51
C LEU A 95 0.59 16.59 -4.00
N ARG A 96 -0.30 17.10 -4.85
CA ARG A 96 -0.16 18.38 -5.59
C ARG A 96 1.02 18.35 -6.57
N GLU A 97 1.40 17.15 -6.99
CA GLU A 97 2.42 16.87 -8.00
C GLU A 97 2.11 15.52 -8.66
N THR A 98 2.80 15.21 -9.75
CA THR A 98 2.64 13.94 -10.47
C THR A 98 3.10 12.77 -9.59
N ALA A 99 2.24 11.76 -9.46
CA ALA A 99 2.57 10.53 -8.73
C ALA A 99 3.63 9.73 -9.51
N ARG A 100 4.65 9.25 -8.78
CA ARG A 100 5.68 8.38 -9.35
C ARG A 100 5.21 6.93 -9.36
N GLY A 101 5.62 6.22 -10.41
CA GLY A 101 5.29 4.81 -10.61
C GLY A 101 4.21 4.60 -11.66
N ASP A 102 4.13 3.37 -12.14
CA ASP A 102 3.07 2.95 -13.06
C ASP A 102 1.78 2.72 -12.29
N PHE A 103 0.66 2.97 -12.94
CA PHE A 103 -0.66 2.76 -12.35
C PHE A 103 -1.52 1.89 -13.27
N ILE A 104 -2.07 0.83 -12.70
CA ILE A 104 -2.94 -0.12 -13.37
C ILE A 104 -4.28 -0.13 -12.65
N ALA A 105 -5.33 0.28 -13.35
CA ALA A 105 -6.70 0.21 -12.85
C ALA A 105 -7.22 -1.23 -13.00
N ASP A 106 -7.08 -2.04 -11.94
CA ASP A 106 -7.48 -3.44 -11.92
C ASP A 106 -7.77 -3.92 -10.50
N ASP A 107 -8.50 -5.04 -10.39
CA ASP A 107 -8.63 -5.79 -9.14
C ASP A 107 -7.29 -6.45 -8.78
N ALA A 108 -6.86 -6.27 -7.51
CA ALA A 108 -5.57 -6.77 -7.01
C ALA A 108 -5.39 -8.28 -7.23
N ARG A 109 -6.44 -9.09 -6.95
CA ARG A 109 -6.39 -10.54 -7.16
C ARG A 109 -6.28 -10.91 -8.64
N ARG A 110 -7.06 -10.23 -9.49
CA ARG A 110 -7.01 -10.45 -10.94
C ARG A 110 -5.64 -10.13 -11.49
N PHE A 111 -5.04 -9.03 -11.07
CA PHE A 111 -3.69 -8.64 -11.48
C PHE A 111 -2.64 -9.69 -11.09
N VAL A 112 -2.55 -10.10 -9.82
CA VAL A 112 -1.53 -11.07 -9.38
C VAL A 112 -1.72 -12.46 -9.98
N ILE A 113 -2.94 -12.82 -10.41
CA ILE A 113 -3.19 -14.08 -11.13
C ILE A 113 -2.67 -14.02 -12.57
N ARG A 114 -2.78 -12.87 -13.24
CA ARG A 114 -2.52 -12.74 -14.69
C ARG A 114 -1.12 -12.24 -15.04
N THR A 115 -0.50 -11.46 -14.16
CA THR A 115 0.81 -10.89 -14.45
C THR A 115 1.91 -11.95 -14.51
N GLU A 116 2.82 -11.78 -15.45
CA GLU A 116 4.08 -12.55 -15.55
C GLU A 116 5.26 -11.78 -14.97
N GLN A 117 5.06 -10.52 -14.58
CA GLN A 117 6.09 -9.71 -13.94
C GLN A 117 6.48 -10.31 -12.60
N ARG A 118 7.74 -10.06 -12.20
CA ARG A 118 8.28 -10.42 -10.90
C ARG A 118 8.72 -9.17 -10.16
N PHE A 119 8.55 -9.21 -8.84
CA PHE A 119 8.79 -8.08 -7.97
C PHE A 119 9.70 -8.47 -6.82
N ALA A 120 10.61 -7.56 -6.45
CA ALA A 120 11.45 -7.72 -5.27
C ALA A 120 10.66 -7.56 -3.97
N ALA A 121 9.57 -6.79 -4.01
CA ALA A 121 8.61 -6.71 -2.91
C ALA A 121 7.19 -6.57 -3.45
N ALA A 122 6.23 -7.15 -2.73
CA ALA A 122 4.80 -6.92 -2.90
C ALA A 122 4.23 -6.34 -1.60
N ILE A 123 3.63 -5.16 -1.70
CA ILE A 123 3.02 -4.45 -0.58
C ILE A 123 1.51 -4.57 -0.75
N VAL A 124 0.84 -5.18 0.22
CA VAL A 124 -0.61 -5.37 0.24
C VAL A 124 -1.21 -4.35 1.20
N ASP A 125 -1.82 -3.30 0.64
CA ASP A 125 -2.43 -2.18 1.37
C ASP A 125 -3.86 -1.94 0.86
N VAL A 126 -4.65 -3.00 0.79
CA VAL A 126 -6.01 -3.01 0.25
C VAL A 126 -7.05 -3.02 1.36
N TYR A 127 -7.89 -2.00 1.40
CA TYR A 127 -8.96 -1.89 2.38
C TYR A 127 -10.30 -1.57 1.72
N GLY A 128 -11.34 -2.27 2.19
CA GLY A 128 -12.72 -1.97 1.85
C GLY A 128 -13.30 -0.80 2.66
N SER A 129 -14.59 -0.56 2.50
CA SER A 129 -15.31 0.57 3.09
C SER A 129 -15.36 0.60 4.62
N HIS A 130 -14.98 -0.48 5.30
CA HIS A 130 -15.06 -0.63 6.77
C HIS A 130 -13.71 -0.98 7.40
N SER A 131 -12.60 -0.52 6.84
CA SER A 131 -11.23 -0.80 7.34
C SER A 131 -10.92 -2.30 7.46
N SER A 132 -11.56 -3.11 6.63
CA SER A 132 -11.30 -4.55 6.53
C SER A 132 -10.79 -4.90 5.13
N ILE A 133 -9.95 -5.91 5.04
CA ILE A 133 -9.52 -6.45 3.75
C ILE A 133 -10.72 -7.15 3.10
N PRO A 134 -11.02 -6.89 1.81
CA PRO A 134 -12.08 -7.60 1.10
C PRO A 134 -11.90 -9.12 1.18
N GLY A 135 -12.99 -9.87 1.40
CA GLY A 135 -12.94 -11.31 1.65
C GLY A 135 -12.22 -12.13 0.58
N HIS A 136 -12.27 -11.70 -0.69
CA HIS A 136 -11.56 -12.38 -1.79
C HIS A 136 -10.03 -12.14 -1.79
N LEU A 137 -9.52 -11.22 -0.95
CA LEU A 137 -8.09 -10.90 -0.79
C LEU A 137 -7.48 -11.48 0.51
N VAL A 138 -8.25 -12.24 1.30
CA VAL A 138 -7.75 -12.94 2.49
C VAL A 138 -7.64 -14.45 2.30
N THR A 139 -7.88 -14.94 1.08
CA THR A 139 -7.87 -16.38 0.77
C THR A 139 -6.45 -16.89 0.52
N ARG A 140 -6.24 -18.18 0.77
CA ARG A 140 -4.96 -18.84 0.51
C ARG A 140 -4.51 -18.70 -0.94
N GLU A 141 -5.46 -18.78 -1.88
CA GLU A 141 -5.19 -18.66 -3.32
C GLU A 141 -4.68 -17.25 -3.69
N PHE A 142 -5.19 -16.21 -3.04
CA PHE A 142 -4.68 -14.86 -3.22
C PHE A 142 -3.21 -14.76 -2.74
N TRP A 143 -2.90 -15.27 -1.56
CA TRP A 143 -1.54 -15.24 -1.03
C TRP A 143 -0.58 -16.11 -1.85
N GLN A 144 -1.02 -17.27 -2.35
CA GLN A 144 -0.25 -18.09 -3.28
C GLN A 144 0.04 -17.35 -4.59
N ALA A 145 -0.96 -16.64 -5.15
CA ALA A 145 -0.77 -15.82 -6.34
C ALA A 145 0.19 -14.65 -6.09
N THR A 146 0.10 -14.02 -4.91
CA THR A 146 1.03 -12.96 -4.50
C THR A 146 2.45 -13.49 -4.34
N ARG A 147 2.63 -14.67 -3.73
CA ARG A 147 3.96 -15.31 -3.64
C ARG A 147 4.54 -15.62 -5.01
N ARG A 148 3.71 -16.08 -5.96
CA ARG A 148 4.14 -16.41 -7.32
C ARG A 148 4.72 -15.21 -8.08
N VAL A 149 4.24 -13.99 -7.81
CA VAL A 149 4.74 -12.76 -8.46
C VAL A 149 5.96 -12.16 -7.76
N LEU A 150 6.42 -12.74 -6.66
CA LEU A 150 7.68 -12.35 -6.03
C LEU A 150 8.88 -13.02 -6.72
N GLU A 151 10.02 -12.33 -6.70
CA GLU A 151 11.33 -12.93 -6.96
C GLU A 151 11.64 -14.01 -5.92
N PRO A 152 12.62 -14.91 -6.15
CA PRO A 152 12.94 -15.99 -5.19
C PRO A 152 13.18 -15.49 -3.77
N ASP A 153 13.88 -14.35 -3.62
CA ASP A 153 14.14 -13.68 -2.33
C ASP A 153 13.21 -12.48 -2.10
N GLY A 154 12.09 -12.43 -2.80
CA GLY A 154 11.16 -11.31 -2.75
C GLY A 154 10.38 -11.26 -1.43
N LEU A 155 10.04 -10.05 -1.01
CA LEU A 155 9.45 -9.75 0.29
C LEU A 155 7.94 -9.47 0.15
N LEU A 156 7.12 -10.11 0.99
CA LEU A 156 5.74 -9.69 1.23
C LEU A 156 5.67 -8.72 2.40
N ILE A 157 5.01 -7.58 2.19
CA ILE A 157 4.65 -6.64 3.25
C ILE A 157 3.13 -6.49 3.20
N ALA A 158 2.43 -6.82 4.28
CA ALA A 158 0.99 -6.66 4.37
C ALA A 158 0.65 -5.66 5.49
N ASN A 159 -0.04 -4.58 5.14
CA ASN A 159 -0.63 -3.68 6.12
C ASN A 159 -1.95 -4.30 6.58
N LEU A 160 -1.95 -4.88 7.78
CA LEU A 160 -3.11 -5.58 8.35
C LEU A 160 -3.66 -4.82 9.54
N ILE A 161 -4.95 -4.51 9.52
CA ILE A 161 -5.66 -3.97 10.68
C ILE A 161 -6.26 -5.16 11.43
N LEU A 162 -5.57 -5.56 12.48
CA LEU A 162 -5.95 -6.69 13.34
C LEU A 162 -6.20 -6.18 14.77
N ASP A 163 -6.83 -7.02 15.60
CA ASP A 163 -6.95 -6.72 17.02
C ASP A 163 -5.58 -6.71 17.70
N SER A 164 -5.40 -5.85 18.70
CA SER A 164 -4.09 -5.62 19.34
C SER A 164 -3.51 -6.84 20.04
N ALA A 165 -4.37 -7.78 20.49
CA ALA A 165 -3.95 -9.01 21.13
C ALA A 165 -3.71 -10.16 20.13
N LEU A 166 -4.04 -9.97 18.84
CA LEU A 166 -4.01 -11.00 17.79
C LEU A 166 -4.77 -12.28 18.20
N ALA A 167 -5.86 -12.12 18.95
CA ALA A 167 -6.56 -13.23 19.61
C ALA A 167 -7.94 -13.55 19.01
N THR A 168 -8.44 -12.68 18.13
CA THR A 168 -9.72 -12.97 17.48
C THR A 168 -9.58 -14.10 16.45
N PRO A 169 -10.64 -14.90 16.23
CA PRO A 169 -10.62 -15.93 15.20
C PRO A 169 -10.26 -15.40 13.82
N TYR A 170 -10.66 -14.18 13.49
CA TYR A 170 -10.30 -13.54 12.23
C TYR A 170 -8.78 -13.31 12.13
N SER A 171 -8.17 -12.68 13.15
CA SER A 171 -6.73 -12.41 13.16
C SER A 171 -5.90 -13.69 13.08
N LEU A 172 -6.25 -14.70 13.90
CA LEU A 172 -5.56 -15.98 13.94
C LEU A 172 -5.67 -16.73 12.59
N ASN A 173 -6.88 -16.79 12.01
CA ASN A 173 -7.08 -17.48 10.74
C ASN A 173 -6.37 -16.77 9.58
N LEU A 174 -6.37 -15.43 9.55
CA LEU A 174 -5.67 -14.69 8.51
C LEU A 174 -4.16 -14.90 8.59
N LEU A 175 -3.57 -14.78 9.78
CA LEU A 175 -2.15 -15.02 9.98
C LEU A 175 -1.76 -16.45 9.61
N ALA A 176 -2.48 -17.45 10.11
CA ALA A 176 -2.25 -18.86 9.75
C ALA A 176 -2.39 -19.14 8.25
N THR A 177 -3.31 -18.44 7.58
CA THR A 177 -3.47 -18.53 6.11
C THR A 177 -2.25 -18.00 5.39
N ILE A 178 -1.73 -16.83 5.79
CA ILE A 178 -0.51 -16.25 5.21
C ILE A 178 0.70 -17.16 5.49
N GLU A 179 0.93 -17.55 6.73
CA GLU A 179 2.02 -18.44 7.15
C GLU A 179 2.01 -19.79 6.43
N SER A 180 0.83 -20.29 6.05
CA SER A 180 0.71 -21.55 5.27
C SER A 180 1.25 -21.43 3.84
N VAL A 181 1.55 -20.20 3.38
CA VAL A 181 2.03 -19.91 2.02
C VAL A 181 3.47 -19.44 2.03
N TYR A 182 3.86 -18.66 3.01
CA TYR A 182 5.20 -18.04 3.16
C TYR A 182 6.04 -18.75 4.20
#